data_fd44dd5c871316d78b80d3addc521d38
#
_entry.id   fd44dd5c871316d78b80d3addc521d38
#
_cell.length_a   1.000
_cell.length_b   1.000
_cell.length_c   1.000
_cell.angle_alpha   90.00
_cell.angle_beta   90.00
_cell.angle_gamma   90.00
#
_symmetry.space_group_name_H-M   'P 1'
#
loop_
_entity.id
_entity.type
_entity.pdbx_description
1 polymer ?
#
loop_
_entity_poly.entity_id
_entity_poly.type
_entity_poly.pdbx_seq_one_letter_code
_entity_poly.pdbx_strand_id
1 'polypeptide(L)'
;MNQQPTFSIITITYNAERWLERTILSVLSQSYPNIEYILIDGASKDKTVEIIKQYESGIASWISEPDKGLYDAMNKGLKLATGDYVWFLNAGDTLYTADTVQRIVASLKKKVSLPDVIYGETRIVDAEGRSLGMRRLKAPEKLTWKSFRMGMLVCHQSFISKREIAPLYNTEYRLTADYDWCIQCLRRSKRIHNTRLILSNFLEEGLSSVNRKASLKERYEVMCKYCLLYTSDAADE
;
A
#
# COMPACT_ATOMS: atom_id res chain seq x y z
N MET A 1 -19.56 12.98 16.28
CA MET A 1 -19.99 12.51 14.96
C MET A 1 -19.12 11.31 14.60
N ASN A 2 -19.73 10.15 14.27
CA ASN A 2 -18.98 8.99 13.77
C ASN A 2 -18.41 9.37 12.40
N GLN A 3 -17.14 9.77 12.34
CA GLN A 3 -16.46 9.98 11.05
C GLN A 3 -16.35 8.64 10.35
N GLN A 4 -16.99 8.53 9.19
CA GLN A 4 -16.85 7.38 8.28
C GLN A 4 -15.86 7.78 7.19
N PRO A 5 -14.55 7.50 7.35
CA PRO A 5 -13.53 7.95 6.41
C PRO A 5 -13.67 7.25 5.06
N THR A 6 -13.33 7.94 3.99
CA THR A 6 -13.24 7.38 2.65
C THR A 6 -11.84 6.84 2.39
N PHE A 7 -11.75 5.61 1.87
CA PHE A 7 -10.50 4.97 1.49
C PHE A 7 -10.34 4.96 -0.03
N SER A 8 -9.34 5.68 -0.54
CA SER A 8 -8.89 5.51 -1.93
C SER A 8 -8.00 4.27 -1.99
N ILE A 9 -8.54 3.16 -2.47
CA ILE A 9 -7.78 1.94 -2.73
C ILE A 9 -7.26 2.02 -4.16
N ILE A 10 -5.94 1.91 -4.31
CA ILE A 10 -5.24 2.14 -5.58
C ILE A 10 -4.58 0.84 -6.02
N THR A 11 -4.99 0.32 -7.17
CA THR A 11 -4.36 -0.84 -7.81
C THR A 11 -3.51 -0.41 -8.99
N ILE A 12 -2.25 -0.85 -8.98
CA ILE A 12 -1.33 -0.67 -10.09
C ILE A 12 -1.22 -2.01 -10.84
N THR A 13 -1.28 -1.97 -12.17
CA THR A 13 -1.25 -3.17 -13.01
C THR A 13 -0.45 -2.96 -14.30
N TYR A 14 0.21 -4.02 -14.74
CA TYR A 14 0.87 -4.10 -16.04
C TYR A 14 1.01 -5.56 -16.45
N ASN A 15 0.39 -5.94 -17.59
CA ASN A 15 0.36 -7.31 -18.10
C ASN A 15 0.00 -8.33 -17.00
N ALA A 16 -1.14 -8.12 -16.36
CA ALA A 16 -1.58 -8.88 -15.19
C ALA A 16 -2.92 -9.59 -15.40
N GLU A 17 -3.23 -10.02 -16.65
CA GLU A 17 -4.51 -10.68 -16.97
C GLU A 17 -4.81 -11.89 -16.07
N ARG A 18 -3.77 -12.58 -15.60
CA ARG A 18 -3.89 -13.74 -14.71
C ARG A 18 -4.32 -13.37 -13.29
N TRP A 19 -4.02 -12.15 -12.83
CA TRP A 19 -4.06 -11.80 -11.42
C TRP A 19 -5.05 -10.70 -11.07
N LEU A 20 -5.33 -9.80 -12.04
CA LEU A 20 -6.03 -8.55 -11.77
C LEU A 20 -7.46 -8.78 -11.29
N GLU A 21 -8.18 -9.72 -11.89
CA GLU A 21 -9.59 -9.95 -11.59
C GLU A 21 -9.84 -10.25 -10.10
N ARG A 22 -9.02 -11.11 -9.49
CA ARG A 22 -9.16 -11.42 -8.06
C ARG A 22 -8.91 -10.20 -7.16
N THR A 23 -7.99 -9.31 -7.58
CA THR A 23 -7.73 -8.05 -6.86
C THR A 23 -8.96 -7.16 -6.92
N ILE A 24 -9.51 -6.93 -8.11
CA ILE A 24 -10.73 -6.15 -8.32
C ILE A 24 -11.87 -6.68 -7.47
N LEU A 25 -12.16 -7.97 -7.57
CA LEU A 25 -13.25 -8.61 -6.82
C LEU A 25 -13.07 -8.47 -5.31
N SER A 26 -11.82 -8.54 -4.80
CA SER A 26 -11.55 -8.37 -3.37
C SER A 26 -11.85 -6.96 -2.86
N VAL A 27 -11.76 -5.94 -3.71
CA VAL A 27 -12.10 -4.56 -3.37
C VAL A 27 -13.59 -4.33 -3.53
N LEU A 28 -14.19 -4.75 -4.63
CA LEU A 28 -15.61 -4.54 -4.92
C LEU A 28 -16.54 -5.29 -3.97
N SER A 29 -16.08 -6.42 -3.39
CA SER A 29 -16.84 -7.20 -2.42
C SER A 29 -16.80 -6.65 -0.99
N GLN A 30 -16.10 -5.53 -0.74
CA GLN A 30 -16.02 -4.99 0.61
C GLN A 30 -17.37 -4.49 1.11
N SER A 31 -17.70 -4.84 2.36
CA SER A 31 -18.97 -4.45 3.01
C SER A 31 -19.00 -2.96 3.43
N TYR A 32 -17.86 -2.27 3.45
CA TYR A 32 -17.77 -0.86 3.79
C TYR A 32 -18.08 0.02 2.56
N PRO A 33 -19.02 0.97 2.63
CA PRO A 33 -19.51 1.67 1.43
C PRO A 33 -18.60 2.80 0.94
N ASN A 34 -17.78 3.41 1.83
CA ASN A 34 -17.00 4.59 1.46
C ASN A 34 -15.61 4.19 0.94
N ILE A 35 -15.59 3.52 -0.20
CA ILE A 35 -14.38 3.14 -0.93
C ILE A 35 -14.38 3.85 -2.28
N GLU A 36 -13.30 4.56 -2.57
CA GLU A 36 -12.95 5.06 -3.88
C GLU A 36 -11.93 4.12 -4.50
N TYR A 37 -12.35 3.29 -5.47
CA TYR A 37 -11.45 2.36 -6.12
C TYR A 37 -10.83 2.97 -7.36
N ILE A 38 -9.50 3.04 -7.40
CA ILE A 38 -8.70 3.64 -8.48
C ILE A 38 -7.79 2.58 -9.09
N LEU A 39 -7.73 2.51 -10.41
CA LEU A 39 -6.91 1.54 -11.12
C LEU A 39 -6.02 2.21 -12.16
N ILE A 40 -4.72 1.94 -12.10
CA ILE A 40 -3.72 2.49 -13.00
C ILE A 40 -3.07 1.34 -13.78
N ASP A 41 -3.27 1.33 -15.08
CA ASP A 41 -2.66 0.37 -16.00
C ASP A 41 -1.53 1.01 -16.81
N GLY A 42 -0.38 0.35 -16.84
CA GLY A 42 0.83 0.79 -17.52
C GLY A 42 0.83 0.55 -19.05
N ALA A 43 -0.31 0.66 -19.71
CA ALA A 43 -0.52 0.33 -21.13
C ALA A 43 -0.26 -1.16 -21.43
N SER A 44 -0.92 -2.04 -20.71
CA SER A 44 -0.87 -3.50 -20.88
C SER A 44 -1.17 -3.93 -22.31
N LYS A 45 -0.58 -5.05 -22.72
CA LYS A 45 -0.70 -5.64 -24.07
C LYS A 45 -1.47 -6.96 -24.07
N ASP A 46 -1.76 -7.49 -22.89
CA ASP A 46 -2.59 -8.68 -22.66
C ASP A 46 -4.05 -8.27 -22.39
N LYS A 47 -4.85 -9.18 -21.85
CA LYS A 47 -6.28 -8.93 -21.55
C LYS A 47 -6.52 -8.07 -20.30
N THR A 48 -5.49 -7.48 -19.71
CA THR A 48 -5.61 -6.67 -18.48
C THR A 48 -6.66 -5.55 -18.64
N VAL A 49 -6.62 -4.79 -19.75
CA VAL A 49 -7.55 -3.68 -20.01
C VAL A 49 -8.98 -4.19 -20.26
N GLU A 50 -9.15 -5.36 -20.88
CA GLU A 50 -10.46 -5.98 -21.07
C GLU A 50 -11.10 -6.33 -19.74
N ILE A 51 -10.30 -6.88 -18.80
CA ILE A 51 -10.73 -7.18 -17.43
C ILE A 51 -11.16 -5.89 -16.71
N ILE A 52 -10.39 -4.81 -16.79
CA ILE A 52 -10.75 -3.53 -16.18
C ILE A 52 -12.13 -3.08 -16.66
N LYS A 53 -12.37 -3.11 -17.97
CA LYS A 53 -13.64 -2.70 -18.58
C LYS A 53 -14.83 -3.54 -18.12
N GLN A 54 -14.64 -4.84 -17.84
CA GLN A 54 -15.71 -5.71 -17.32
C GLN A 54 -16.23 -5.25 -15.95
N TYR A 55 -15.37 -4.62 -15.15
CA TYR A 55 -15.69 -4.16 -13.79
C TYR A 55 -15.77 -2.63 -13.67
N GLU A 56 -15.78 -1.90 -14.79
CA GLU A 56 -15.71 -0.43 -14.85
C GLU A 56 -16.79 0.24 -13.98
N SER A 57 -17.99 -0.32 -13.94
CA SER A 57 -19.10 0.26 -13.15
C SER A 57 -18.84 0.31 -11.64
N GLY A 58 -17.89 -0.50 -11.14
CA GLY A 58 -17.48 -0.51 -9.73
C GLY A 58 -16.19 0.26 -9.46
N ILE A 59 -15.52 0.76 -10.49
CA ILE A 59 -14.24 1.49 -10.39
C ILE A 59 -14.52 2.99 -10.49
N ALA A 60 -14.13 3.74 -9.45
CA ALA A 60 -14.36 5.19 -9.41
C ALA A 60 -13.57 5.95 -10.49
N SER A 61 -12.35 5.50 -10.79
CA SER A 61 -11.50 6.08 -11.83
C SER A 61 -10.45 5.06 -12.29
N TRP A 62 -10.19 5.01 -13.59
CA TRP A 62 -9.09 4.23 -14.14
C TRP A 62 -8.44 4.90 -15.35
N ILE A 63 -7.16 4.66 -15.55
CA ILE A 63 -6.40 5.10 -16.70
C ILE A 63 -5.51 3.96 -17.21
N SER A 64 -5.30 3.90 -18.53
CA SER A 64 -4.35 3.00 -19.18
C SER A 64 -3.44 3.82 -20.08
N GLU A 65 -2.22 4.02 -19.65
CA GLU A 65 -1.21 4.77 -20.39
C GLU A 65 0.21 4.33 -19.99
N PRO A 66 1.22 4.50 -20.85
CA PRO A 66 2.59 4.18 -20.49
C PRO A 66 3.04 4.87 -19.22
N ASP A 67 3.79 4.17 -18.39
CA ASP A 67 4.45 4.71 -17.21
C ASP A 67 5.98 4.53 -17.29
N LYS A 68 6.69 5.21 -16.38
CA LYS A 68 8.14 5.11 -16.21
C LYS A 68 8.53 4.09 -15.13
N GLY A 69 7.64 3.13 -14.86
CA GLY A 69 7.77 2.09 -13.86
C GLY A 69 6.73 2.18 -12.76
N LEU A 70 6.72 1.16 -11.89
CA LEU A 70 5.72 0.93 -10.83
C LEU A 70 5.40 2.20 -10.01
N TYR A 71 6.42 2.94 -9.60
CA TYR A 71 6.22 4.10 -8.71
C TYR A 71 5.72 5.34 -9.43
N ASP A 72 5.94 5.45 -10.75
CA ASP A 72 5.28 6.48 -11.57
C ASP A 72 3.77 6.20 -11.66
N ALA A 73 3.38 4.94 -11.88
CA ALA A 73 1.99 4.52 -11.85
C ALA A 73 1.36 4.77 -10.46
N MET A 74 2.06 4.48 -9.36
CA MET A 74 1.60 4.80 -8.01
C MET A 74 1.39 6.30 -7.81
N ASN A 75 2.28 7.14 -8.35
CA ASN A 75 2.13 8.60 -8.31
C ASN A 75 0.93 9.10 -9.11
N LYS A 76 0.59 8.47 -10.24
CA LYS A 76 -0.64 8.77 -10.98
C LYS A 76 -1.87 8.46 -10.13
N GLY A 77 -1.89 7.30 -9.47
CA GLY A 77 -2.96 6.91 -8.56
C GLY A 77 -3.12 7.87 -7.37
N LEU A 78 -2.02 8.31 -6.75
CA LEU A 78 -2.06 9.31 -5.67
C LEU A 78 -2.67 10.64 -6.12
N LYS A 79 -2.41 11.07 -7.34
CA LYS A 79 -2.96 12.33 -7.88
C LYS A 79 -4.46 12.25 -8.13
N LEU A 80 -4.99 11.06 -8.43
CA LEU A 80 -6.43 10.84 -8.65
C LEU A 80 -7.19 10.62 -7.33
N ALA A 81 -6.52 10.18 -6.28
CA ALA A 81 -7.13 9.87 -5.00
C ALA A 81 -7.75 11.12 -4.34
N THR A 82 -9.02 11.02 -3.92
CA THR A 82 -9.76 12.08 -3.24
C THR A 82 -10.15 11.73 -1.81
N GLY A 83 -10.10 10.45 -1.43
CA GLY A 83 -10.47 9.97 -0.10
C GLY A 83 -9.57 10.47 1.03
N ASP A 84 -9.99 10.23 2.27
CA ASP A 84 -9.23 10.61 3.48
C ASP A 84 -7.94 9.82 3.61
N TYR A 85 -7.97 8.55 3.17
CA TYR A 85 -6.85 7.61 3.21
C TYR A 85 -6.50 7.10 1.83
N VAL A 86 -5.21 6.83 1.62
CA VAL A 86 -4.69 6.13 0.45
C VAL A 86 -4.15 4.77 0.85
N TRP A 87 -4.49 3.75 0.10
CA TRP A 87 -4.13 2.36 0.33
C TRP A 87 -3.78 1.67 -0.99
N PHE A 88 -2.55 1.19 -1.10
CA PHE A 88 -2.09 0.49 -2.29
C PHE A 88 -2.32 -1.02 -2.19
N LEU A 89 -2.90 -1.58 -3.24
CA LEU A 89 -3.16 -3.01 -3.39
C LEU A 89 -2.83 -3.40 -4.84
N ASN A 90 -1.62 -3.87 -5.10
CA ASN A 90 -1.17 -4.17 -6.45
C ASN A 90 -1.91 -5.37 -7.06
N ALA A 91 -1.92 -5.46 -8.41
CA ALA A 91 -2.50 -6.61 -9.09
C ALA A 91 -1.86 -7.92 -8.60
N GLY A 92 -2.70 -8.87 -8.21
CA GLY A 92 -2.30 -10.13 -7.58
C GLY A 92 -2.52 -10.17 -6.07
N ASP A 93 -2.42 -9.04 -5.38
CA ASP A 93 -2.73 -8.93 -3.97
C ASP A 93 -4.24 -8.79 -3.75
N THR A 94 -4.74 -9.14 -2.56
CA THR A 94 -6.16 -8.99 -2.22
C THR A 94 -6.34 -8.44 -0.81
N LEU A 95 -7.47 -7.80 -0.55
CA LEU A 95 -7.90 -7.55 0.82
C LEU A 95 -8.15 -8.90 1.53
N TYR A 96 -7.90 -8.94 2.84
CA TYR A 96 -7.91 -10.21 3.58
C TYR A 96 -9.27 -10.92 3.55
N THR A 97 -10.36 -10.18 3.80
CA THR A 97 -11.74 -10.65 3.77
C THR A 97 -12.67 -9.55 3.26
N ALA A 98 -13.91 -9.89 2.90
CA ALA A 98 -14.90 -8.93 2.43
C ALA A 98 -15.32 -7.88 3.48
N ASP A 99 -14.98 -8.06 4.74
CA ASP A 99 -15.25 -7.13 5.84
C ASP A 99 -13.99 -6.41 6.36
N THR A 100 -12.86 -6.54 5.66
CA THR A 100 -11.56 -5.99 6.12
C THR A 100 -11.64 -4.49 6.39
N VAL A 101 -12.16 -3.69 5.46
CA VAL A 101 -12.27 -2.22 5.64
C VAL A 101 -13.24 -1.90 6.76
N GLN A 102 -14.37 -2.59 6.86
CA GLN A 102 -15.34 -2.43 7.94
C GLN A 102 -14.72 -2.70 9.32
N ARG A 103 -13.88 -3.73 9.43
CA ARG A 103 -13.16 -4.06 10.68
C ARG A 103 -12.12 -3.02 11.04
N ILE A 104 -11.40 -2.47 10.06
CA ILE A 104 -10.50 -1.34 10.27
C ILE A 104 -11.28 -0.17 10.88
N VAL A 105 -12.37 0.25 10.24
CA VAL A 105 -13.21 1.36 10.71
C VAL A 105 -13.77 1.09 12.11
N ALA A 106 -14.19 -0.14 12.39
CA ALA A 106 -14.64 -0.54 13.72
C ALA A 106 -13.54 -0.37 14.79
N SER A 107 -12.27 -0.65 14.44
CA SER A 107 -11.13 -0.46 15.35
C SER A 107 -10.85 1.01 15.66
N LEU A 108 -11.34 1.93 14.83
CA LEU A 108 -11.17 3.38 15.00
C LEU A 108 -12.25 4.04 15.86
N LYS A 109 -13.39 3.39 16.10
CA LYS A 109 -14.56 3.99 16.78
C LYS A 109 -14.28 4.61 18.16
N LYS A 110 -13.26 4.12 18.87
CA LYS A 110 -12.88 4.63 20.21
C LYS A 110 -11.82 5.73 20.13
N LYS A 111 -11.41 6.18 18.96
CA LYS A 111 -10.38 7.21 18.79
C LYS A 111 -11.02 8.60 18.80
N VAL A 112 -10.41 9.53 19.54
CA VAL A 112 -10.84 10.94 19.58
C VAL A 112 -10.70 11.60 18.21
N SER A 113 -9.70 11.16 17.44
CA SER A 113 -9.44 11.64 16.08
C SER A 113 -8.86 10.52 15.22
N LEU A 114 -9.08 10.60 13.92
CA LEU A 114 -8.56 9.62 12.96
C LEU A 114 -7.03 9.62 12.98
N PRO A 115 -6.38 8.42 12.99
CA PRO A 115 -4.92 8.30 12.94
C PRO A 115 -4.37 8.74 11.57
N ASP A 116 -3.12 9.16 11.54
CA ASP A 116 -2.45 9.60 10.32
C ASP A 116 -1.94 8.40 9.51
N VAL A 117 -1.59 7.31 10.22
CA VAL A 117 -1.21 6.02 9.62
C VAL A 117 -1.96 4.89 10.32
N ILE A 118 -2.50 3.96 9.54
CA ILE A 118 -3.14 2.73 9.97
C ILE A 118 -2.33 1.57 9.39
N TYR A 119 -2.06 0.53 10.18
CA TYR A 119 -1.33 -0.63 9.69
C TYR A 119 -1.78 -1.92 10.35
N GLY A 120 -1.37 -3.04 9.76
CA GLY A 120 -1.66 -4.37 10.28
C GLY A 120 -0.74 -5.43 9.68
N GLU A 121 -1.17 -6.67 9.81
CA GLU A 121 -0.46 -7.85 9.35
C GLU A 121 -0.77 -8.19 7.90
N THR A 122 0.09 -9.01 7.30
CA THR A 122 -0.05 -9.52 5.93
C THR A 122 0.06 -11.04 5.93
N ARG A 123 -0.85 -11.70 5.23
CA ARG A 123 -0.79 -13.11 4.92
C ARG A 123 -0.14 -13.31 3.56
N ILE A 124 0.69 -14.32 3.42
CA ILE A 124 1.28 -14.73 2.13
C ILE A 124 0.38 -15.77 1.50
N VAL A 125 0.17 -15.65 0.19
CA VAL A 125 -0.63 -16.59 -0.60
C VAL A 125 0.11 -17.01 -1.87
N ASP A 126 -0.21 -18.22 -2.35
CA ASP A 126 0.27 -18.70 -3.65
C ASP A 126 -0.57 -18.15 -4.82
N ALA A 127 -0.24 -18.58 -6.02
CA ALA A 127 -0.91 -18.23 -7.25
C ALA A 127 -2.43 -18.52 -7.25
N GLU A 128 -2.85 -19.55 -6.55
CA GLU A 128 -4.26 -19.99 -6.43
C GLU A 128 -4.97 -19.29 -5.24
N GLY A 129 -4.27 -18.41 -4.50
CA GLY A 129 -4.81 -17.71 -3.33
C GLY A 129 -4.83 -18.53 -2.05
N ARG A 130 -4.21 -19.73 -2.03
CA ARG A 130 -4.09 -20.56 -0.84
C ARG A 130 -3.05 -19.98 0.11
N SER A 131 -3.34 -20.02 1.41
CA SER A 131 -2.45 -19.47 2.43
C SER A 131 -1.15 -20.27 2.55
N LEU A 132 -0.02 -19.58 2.42
CA LEU A 132 1.32 -20.08 2.72
C LEU A 132 1.77 -19.71 4.16
N GLY A 133 0.94 -18.97 4.89
CA GLY A 133 1.23 -18.53 6.25
C GLY A 133 1.30 -17.01 6.40
N MET A 134 1.73 -16.58 7.58
CA MET A 134 1.93 -15.16 7.86
C MET A 134 3.29 -14.70 7.34
N ARG A 135 3.36 -13.44 6.93
CA ARG A 135 4.64 -12.81 6.55
C ARG A 135 5.66 -12.94 7.69
N ARG A 136 6.92 -13.30 7.35
CA ARG A 136 8.00 -13.51 8.32
C ARG A 136 8.30 -12.28 9.19
N LEU A 137 8.36 -11.09 8.57
CA LEU A 137 8.49 -9.82 9.28
C LEU A 137 7.10 -9.40 9.76
N LYS A 138 6.93 -9.37 11.08
CA LYS A 138 5.65 -9.03 11.72
C LYS A 138 5.55 -7.53 11.97
N ALA A 139 4.34 -7.02 11.89
CA ALA A 139 4.04 -5.65 12.26
C ALA A 139 4.30 -5.42 13.75
N PRO A 140 5.12 -4.43 14.14
CA PRO A 140 5.43 -4.17 15.54
C PRO A 140 4.23 -3.56 16.26
N GLU A 141 4.14 -3.76 17.58
CA GLU A 141 3.07 -3.16 18.39
C GLU A 141 3.10 -1.61 18.32
N LYS A 142 4.28 -1.04 18.33
CA LYS A 142 4.51 0.41 18.14
C LYS A 142 5.39 0.62 16.91
N LEU A 143 4.79 1.17 15.88
CA LEU A 143 5.49 1.49 14.62
C LEU A 143 6.00 2.92 14.67
N THR A 144 7.25 3.10 14.29
CA THR A 144 7.88 4.40 14.04
C THR A 144 8.71 4.31 12.76
N TRP A 145 9.14 5.42 12.18
CA TRP A 145 10.05 5.38 11.06
C TRP A 145 11.36 4.63 11.38
N LYS A 146 11.84 4.69 12.64
CA LYS A 146 13.04 3.97 13.11
C LYS A 146 12.85 2.45 13.10
N SER A 147 11.62 1.96 13.18
CA SER A 147 11.31 0.53 13.09
C SER A 147 11.75 -0.06 11.75
N PHE A 148 11.79 0.74 10.69
CA PHE A 148 12.22 0.32 9.36
C PHE A 148 13.73 0.03 9.26
N ARG A 149 14.56 0.44 10.25
CA ARG A 149 15.98 0.03 10.33
C ARG A 149 16.18 -1.49 10.35
N MET A 150 15.19 -2.21 10.86
CA MET A 150 15.17 -3.68 10.91
C MET A 150 14.59 -4.31 9.63
N GLY A 151 14.35 -3.52 8.59
CA GLY A 151 13.70 -3.93 7.36
C GLY A 151 12.26 -3.45 7.27
N MET A 152 11.55 -3.81 6.21
CA MET A 152 10.15 -3.42 5.99
C MET A 152 9.23 -4.27 6.88
N LEU A 153 9.10 -3.91 8.17
CA LEU A 153 8.34 -4.68 9.17
C LEU A 153 6.84 -4.72 8.85
N VAL A 154 6.30 -3.66 8.24
CA VAL A 154 4.94 -3.61 7.72
C VAL A 154 4.99 -3.72 6.21
N CYS A 155 4.22 -4.63 5.62
CA CYS A 155 4.09 -4.74 4.17
C CYS A 155 3.39 -3.49 3.62
N HIS A 156 3.82 -3.01 2.45
CA HIS A 156 3.21 -1.85 1.81
C HIS A 156 1.69 -2.02 1.63
N GLN A 157 1.23 -3.22 1.26
CA GLN A 157 -0.17 -3.57 1.10
C GLN A 157 -0.96 -3.68 2.43
N SER A 158 -0.29 -3.53 3.57
CA SER A 158 -0.92 -3.43 4.90
C SER A 158 -0.55 -2.13 5.63
N PHE A 159 -0.19 -1.11 4.86
CA PHE A 159 0.14 0.24 5.32
C PHE A 159 -0.79 1.26 4.64
N ILE A 160 -1.57 1.95 5.43
CA ILE A 160 -2.59 2.90 4.99
C ILE A 160 -2.21 4.27 5.54
N SER A 161 -2.08 5.27 4.69
CA SER A 161 -1.73 6.63 5.08
C SER A 161 -2.88 7.59 4.85
N LYS A 162 -3.06 8.57 5.72
CA LYS A 162 -3.87 9.73 5.35
C LYS A 162 -3.31 10.35 4.07
N ARG A 163 -4.20 10.72 3.15
CA ARG A 163 -3.83 11.34 1.88
C ARG A 163 -3.05 12.65 2.09
N GLU A 164 -3.44 13.46 3.06
CA GLU A 164 -2.82 14.77 3.35
C GLU A 164 -1.33 14.70 3.71
N ILE A 165 -0.86 13.57 4.27
CA ILE A 165 0.54 13.38 4.65
C ILE A 165 1.31 12.48 3.67
N ALA A 166 0.62 11.84 2.73
CA ALA A 166 1.20 10.92 1.75
C ALA A 166 1.98 11.71 0.67
N PRO A 167 3.32 11.62 0.62
CA PRO A 167 4.11 12.28 -0.42
C PRO A 167 3.99 11.52 -1.73
N LEU A 168 4.46 12.09 -2.82
CA LEU A 168 4.74 11.32 -4.03
C LEU A 168 5.93 10.37 -3.77
N TYR A 169 5.91 9.22 -4.43
CA TYR A 169 7.06 8.31 -4.45
C TYR A 169 8.23 8.94 -5.17
N ASN A 170 9.44 8.76 -4.63
CA ASN A 170 10.66 9.11 -5.34
C ASN A 170 10.94 8.05 -6.41
N THR A 171 10.79 8.42 -7.67
CA THR A 171 10.98 7.52 -8.83
C THR A 171 12.44 7.24 -9.17
N GLU A 172 13.40 7.86 -8.49
CA GLU A 172 14.81 7.48 -8.57
C GLU A 172 15.06 6.09 -7.98
N TYR A 173 14.29 5.71 -6.94
CA TYR A 173 14.30 4.36 -6.41
C TYR A 173 13.43 3.44 -7.27
N ARG A 174 14.04 2.41 -7.83
CA ARG A 174 13.34 1.50 -8.74
C ARG A 174 12.68 0.31 -8.05
N LEU A 175 13.19 -0.09 -6.88
CA LEU A 175 12.79 -1.30 -6.17
C LEU A 175 12.25 -1.06 -4.76
N THR A 176 12.52 0.09 -4.17
CA THR A 176 12.26 0.34 -2.75
C THR A 176 11.72 1.74 -2.46
N ALA A 177 11.08 2.42 -3.44
CA ALA A 177 10.44 3.69 -3.18
C ALA A 177 9.24 3.56 -2.22
N ASP A 178 8.61 2.38 -2.13
CA ASP A 178 7.61 2.04 -1.12
C ASP A 178 8.17 2.08 0.31
N TYR A 179 9.41 1.62 0.48
CA TYR A 179 10.12 1.69 1.75
C TYR A 179 10.41 3.14 2.15
N ASP A 180 10.94 3.97 1.25
CA ASP A 180 11.14 5.40 1.45
C ASP A 180 9.82 6.11 1.75
N TRP A 181 8.78 5.81 0.99
CA TRP A 181 7.44 6.40 1.15
C TRP A 181 6.84 6.12 2.53
N CYS A 182 6.90 4.88 3.00
CA CYS A 182 6.42 4.52 4.34
C CYS A 182 7.19 5.31 5.44
N ILE A 183 8.51 5.44 5.31
CA ILE A 183 9.33 6.24 6.24
C ILE A 183 8.89 7.70 6.23
N GLN A 184 8.67 8.28 5.05
CA GLN A 184 8.22 9.67 4.93
C GLN A 184 6.84 9.88 5.55
N CYS A 185 5.87 8.98 5.31
CA CYS A 185 4.55 9.02 5.95
C CYS A 185 4.67 8.97 7.47
N LEU A 186 5.49 8.06 8.00
CA LEU A 186 5.70 7.91 9.45
C LEU A 186 6.38 9.14 10.08
N ARG A 187 7.30 9.80 9.38
CA ARG A 187 7.94 11.03 9.86
C ARG A 187 6.98 12.22 9.91
N ARG A 188 5.98 12.25 9.05
CA ARG A 188 4.93 13.28 9.00
C ARG A 188 3.76 12.96 9.93
N SER A 189 3.65 11.73 10.42
CA SER A 189 2.53 11.28 11.25
C SER A 189 2.72 11.66 12.71
N LYS A 190 1.61 12.03 13.36
CA LYS A 190 1.52 12.24 14.81
C LYS A 190 0.81 11.09 15.51
N ARG A 191 -0.12 10.45 14.83
CA ARG A 191 -0.97 9.38 15.36
C ARG A 191 -0.91 8.16 14.46
N ILE A 192 -0.45 7.05 15.00
CA ILE A 192 -0.30 5.79 14.29
C ILE A 192 -1.18 4.75 15.00
N HIS A 193 -1.91 3.93 14.24
CA HIS A 193 -2.80 2.92 14.76
C HIS A 193 -2.47 1.54 14.22
N ASN A 194 -2.09 0.62 15.12
CA ASN A 194 -2.03 -0.80 14.82
C ASN A 194 -3.43 -1.40 14.96
N THR A 195 -3.98 -1.91 13.88
CA THR A 195 -5.28 -2.58 13.89
C THR A 195 -5.23 -3.95 14.56
N ARG A 196 -4.05 -4.59 14.61
CA ARG A 196 -3.83 -6.00 14.99
C ARG A 196 -4.62 -6.99 14.13
N LEU A 197 -5.06 -6.55 12.95
CA LEU A 197 -5.78 -7.35 11.97
C LEU A 197 -4.82 -7.76 10.84
N ILE A 198 -5.16 -8.84 10.15
CA ILE A 198 -4.59 -9.11 8.82
C ILE A 198 -5.38 -8.22 7.85
N LEU A 199 -4.66 -7.42 7.07
CA LEU A 199 -5.27 -6.45 6.15
C LEU A 199 -5.24 -6.94 4.70
N SER A 200 -4.17 -7.61 4.30
CA SER A 200 -3.97 -8.05 2.92
C SER A 200 -3.45 -9.48 2.82
N ASN A 201 -3.73 -10.08 1.69
CA ASN A 201 -3.07 -11.27 1.19
C ASN A 201 -2.07 -10.82 0.11
N PHE A 202 -0.81 -11.12 0.31
CA PHE A 202 0.28 -10.78 -0.60
C PHE A 202 0.63 -12.00 -1.45
N LEU A 203 0.66 -11.83 -2.77
CA LEU A 203 1.09 -12.85 -3.71
C LEU A 203 2.62 -13.04 -3.65
N GLU A 204 3.09 -14.25 -3.38
CA GLU A 204 4.53 -14.52 -3.18
C GLU A 204 5.39 -14.29 -4.44
N GLU A 205 4.83 -14.36 -5.64
CA GLU A 205 5.52 -14.24 -6.93
C GLU A 205 5.91 -12.79 -7.34
N GLY A 206 5.99 -11.84 -6.40
CA GLY A 206 6.25 -10.42 -6.68
C GLY A 206 7.68 -10.11 -7.15
N LEU A 207 7.84 -9.00 -7.91
CA LEU A 207 9.10 -8.48 -8.48
C LEU A 207 10.26 -8.33 -7.46
N SER A 208 9.97 -8.11 -6.19
CA SER A 208 10.96 -7.92 -5.13
C SER A 208 11.73 -9.20 -4.76
N SER A 209 11.19 -10.37 -5.05
CA SER A 209 11.85 -11.66 -4.78
C SER A 209 12.99 -11.93 -5.76
N VAL A 210 12.87 -11.47 -7.01
CA VAL A 210 13.85 -11.69 -8.09
C VAL A 210 15.07 -10.78 -7.95
N ASN A 211 14.91 -9.56 -7.41
CA ASN A 211 15.96 -8.53 -7.35
C ASN A 211 16.52 -8.27 -5.94
N ARG A 212 16.61 -9.30 -5.10
CA ARG A 212 16.90 -9.17 -3.67
C ARG A 212 18.16 -8.37 -3.32
N LYS A 213 19.28 -8.59 -4.02
CA LYS A 213 20.55 -7.86 -3.76
C LYS A 213 20.43 -6.37 -4.08
N ALA A 214 19.87 -6.03 -5.23
CA ALA A 214 19.67 -4.63 -5.64
C ALA A 214 18.68 -3.92 -4.69
N SER A 215 17.60 -4.58 -4.29
CA SER A 215 16.64 -4.06 -3.32
C SER A 215 17.28 -3.79 -1.95
N LEU A 216 18.18 -4.67 -1.48
CA LEU A 216 18.90 -4.45 -0.21
C LEU A 216 19.85 -3.26 -0.28
N LYS A 217 20.57 -3.10 -1.41
CA LYS A 217 21.44 -1.94 -1.63
C LYS A 217 20.66 -0.63 -1.62
N GLU A 218 19.57 -0.57 -2.37
CA GLU A 218 18.71 0.62 -2.45
C GLU A 218 18.09 0.96 -1.07
N ARG A 219 17.65 -0.05 -0.28
CA ARG A 219 17.18 0.17 1.10
C ARG A 219 18.27 0.73 2.01
N TYR A 220 19.50 0.27 1.85
CA TYR A 220 20.63 0.81 2.60
C TYR A 220 20.85 2.29 2.26
N GLU A 221 20.80 2.66 0.99
CA GLU A 221 20.91 4.05 0.52
C GLU A 221 19.81 4.94 1.11
N VAL A 222 18.55 4.45 1.08
CA VAL A 222 17.41 5.12 1.73
C VAL A 222 17.67 5.31 3.23
N MET A 223 18.14 4.29 3.93
CA MET A 223 18.40 4.40 5.38
C MET A 223 19.56 5.36 5.70
N CYS A 224 20.61 5.36 4.89
CA CYS A 224 21.71 6.32 5.05
C CYS A 224 21.20 7.76 5.00
N LYS A 225 20.34 8.09 4.03
CA LYS A 225 19.72 9.41 3.92
C LYS A 225 19.03 9.86 5.23
N TYR A 226 18.26 8.98 5.85
CA TYR A 226 17.53 9.34 7.09
C TYR A 226 18.41 9.29 8.34
N CYS A 227 19.42 8.44 8.39
CA CYS A 227 20.35 8.39 9.52
C CYS A 227 21.34 9.57 9.53
N LEU A 228 21.79 10.01 8.35
CA LEU A 228 22.70 11.18 8.23
C LEU A 228 21.97 12.49 8.55
N LEU A 229 20.72 12.65 8.12
CA LEU A 229 19.91 13.83 8.47
C LEU A 229 19.66 13.93 9.99
N TYR A 230 19.55 12.79 10.69
CA TYR A 230 19.35 12.79 12.14
C TYR A 230 20.60 13.19 12.93
N THR A 231 21.80 12.95 12.37
CA THR A 231 23.06 13.39 13.01
C THR A 231 23.33 14.88 12.82
N SER A 232 22.82 15.50 11.75
CA SER A 232 22.93 16.96 11.56
C SER A 232 21.98 17.74 12.47
N ASP A 233 20.74 17.25 12.65
CA ASP A 233 19.76 17.90 13.54
C ASP A 233 20.15 17.80 15.04
N ALA A 234 20.96 16.78 15.42
CA ALA A 234 21.46 16.63 16.79
C ALA A 234 22.74 17.43 17.09
N ALA A 235 23.35 18.04 16.08
CA ALA A 235 24.52 18.87 16.24
C ALA A 235 24.17 20.37 16.43
N ASP A 236 22.89 20.73 16.20
CA ASP A 236 22.37 22.09 16.34
C ASP A 236 21.56 22.31 17.66
N GLU A 237 21.50 21.33 18.57
CA GLU A 237 21.00 21.43 19.94
C GLU A 237 22.20 21.43 20.94
#